data_b0d55d2a5974f8f3ea3dcf24d2289ab5
#
_entry.id   b0d55d2a5974f8f3ea3dcf24d2289ab5
#
_cell.length_a   1.000
_cell.length_b   1.000
_cell.length_c   1.000
_cell.angle_alpha   90.00
_cell.angle_beta   90.00
_cell.angle_gamma   90.00
#
_symmetry.space_group_name_H-M   'P 1'
#
loop_
_entity.id
_entity.type
_entity.pdbx_description
1 polymer ?
#
loop_
_entity_poly.entity_id
_entity_poly.type
_entity_poly.pdbx_seq_one_letter_code
_entity_poly.pdbx_strand_id
1 'polypeptide(L)'
;MGTWKTRGLRGSTLEDLINRTNDSYREKKLALIQKIPTPITPIKIDKEHRHITLAYFDWLFGMALLLFVQKQADFVILETGLGGRLDATNAVQNPVLSVITTISLEHTAVLGDTISQIAKEKAGILKQGVSAVYSAKEPEVIHVMEQTAENAGVPVLEGVTPADYQITKNTGKCIDFSLHNGYYKNDCFSLATGAVYQAENCSLALTGAALLQKAGILQLDEGKVRQAVFETCWEGRMEEIEPDIYIDGAHNPEGIEAFIRSASSICGKRPAVLLFS
;
A
#
# COMPACT_ATOMS: atom_id res chain seq x y z
N MET A 1 -14.73 19.38 29.76
CA MET A 1 -15.09 19.23 28.34
C MET A 1 -15.06 20.60 27.69
N GLY A 2 -14.00 20.93 26.99
CA GLY A 2 -13.82 22.23 26.34
C GLY A 2 -14.30 22.13 24.90
N THR A 3 -15.28 22.92 24.53
CA THR A 3 -15.73 23.07 23.14
C THR A 3 -14.72 23.92 22.39
N TRP A 4 -13.95 23.31 21.49
CA TRP A 4 -13.05 24.03 20.59
C TRP A 4 -13.86 24.56 19.42
N LYS A 5 -14.04 25.88 19.34
CA LYS A 5 -14.59 26.55 18.16
C LYS A 5 -13.44 26.80 17.19
N THR A 6 -13.36 26.03 16.11
CA THR A 6 -12.47 26.32 14.99
C THR A 6 -13.04 27.48 14.19
N ARG A 7 -12.32 28.60 14.08
CA ARG A 7 -12.63 29.71 13.16
C ARG A 7 -12.39 29.22 11.72
N GLY A 8 -13.48 28.90 11.00
CA GLY A 8 -13.39 28.57 9.58
C GLY A 8 -14.38 27.53 9.07
N LEU A 9 -14.96 26.69 9.93
CA LEU A 9 -15.97 25.71 9.52
C LEU A 9 -17.35 26.37 9.49
N ARG A 10 -17.86 26.70 8.32
CA ARG A 10 -19.23 27.19 8.17
C ARG A 10 -20.20 26.02 8.42
N GLY A 11 -20.81 25.97 9.58
CA GLY A 11 -22.03 25.19 9.86
C GLY A 11 -21.85 23.71 10.19
N SER A 12 -20.65 23.15 10.23
CA SER A 12 -20.40 21.80 10.72
C SER A 12 -19.50 21.80 11.96
N THR A 13 -19.85 20.99 12.95
CA THR A 13 -18.98 20.72 14.09
C THR A 13 -17.95 19.66 13.71
N LEU A 14 -16.80 19.61 14.39
CA LEU A 14 -15.82 18.55 14.21
C LEU A 14 -16.47 17.16 14.40
N GLU A 15 -17.44 17.07 15.31
CA GLU A 15 -18.19 15.85 15.60
C GLU A 15 -19.06 15.43 14.40
N ASP A 16 -19.72 16.36 13.71
CA ASP A 16 -20.48 16.09 12.47
C ASP A 16 -19.57 15.62 11.35
N LEU A 17 -18.33 16.14 11.27
CA LEU A 17 -17.33 15.73 10.29
C LEU A 17 -16.86 14.29 10.56
N ILE A 18 -16.51 13.99 11.81
CA ILE A 18 -16.11 12.65 12.24
C ILE A 18 -17.22 11.64 12.00
N ASN A 19 -18.47 12.00 12.32
CA ASN A 19 -19.61 11.12 12.12
C ASN A 19 -19.87 10.85 10.64
N ARG A 20 -19.83 11.87 9.78
CA ARG A 20 -19.96 11.69 8.33
C ARG A 20 -18.86 10.83 7.72
N THR A 21 -17.62 11.00 8.17
CA THR A 21 -16.48 10.16 7.73
C THR A 21 -16.68 8.72 8.16
N ASN A 22 -17.09 8.49 9.41
CA ASN A 22 -17.40 7.16 9.93
C ASN A 22 -18.58 6.50 9.22
N ASP A 23 -19.63 7.25 8.90
CA ASP A 23 -20.79 6.73 8.21
C ASP A 23 -20.47 6.38 6.75
N SER A 24 -19.73 7.23 6.05
CA SER A 24 -19.24 6.92 4.70
C SER A 24 -18.36 5.67 4.67
N TYR A 25 -17.46 5.51 5.63
CA TYR A 25 -16.63 4.31 5.77
C TYR A 25 -17.48 3.07 6.08
N ARG A 26 -18.45 3.18 6.98
CA ARG A 26 -19.39 2.10 7.32
C ARG A 26 -20.27 1.71 6.13
N GLU A 27 -20.81 2.68 5.39
CA GLU A 27 -21.63 2.42 4.21
C GLU A 27 -20.85 1.73 3.10
N LYS A 28 -19.61 2.16 2.82
CA LYS A 28 -18.73 1.52 1.84
C LYS A 28 -18.37 0.09 2.26
N LYS A 29 -18.06 -0.13 3.54
CA LYS A 29 -17.78 -1.45 4.09
C LYS A 29 -19.00 -2.36 4.04
N LEU A 30 -20.20 -1.85 4.39
CA LEU A 30 -21.46 -2.57 4.29
C LEU A 30 -21.82 -2.87 2.82
N ALA A 31 -21.60 -1.93 1.90
CA ALA A 31 -21.85 -2.14 0.48
C ALA A 31 -20.89 -3.21 -0.11
N LEU A 32 -19.65 -3.28 0.36
CA LEU A 32 -18.70 -4.34 -0.02
C LEU A 32 -19.18 -5.71 0.51
N ILE A 33 -19.62 -5.77 1.76
CA ILE A 33 -20.15 -7.00 2.38
C ILE A 33 -21.47 -7.45 1.71
N GLN A 34 -22.35 -6.50 1.35
CA GLN A 34 -23.61 -6.80 0.66
C GLN A 34 -23.43 -7.29 -0.78
N LYS A 35 -22.31 -6.99 -1.42
CA LYS A 35 -21.95 -7.51 -2.76
C LYS A 35 -21.43 -8.95 -2.75
N ILE A 36 -21.16 -9.53 -1.59
CA ILE A 36 -20.80 -10.95 -1.47
C ILE A 36 -22.08 -11.75 -1.67
N PRO A 37 -22.21 -12.55 -2.75
CA PRO A 37 -23.43 -13.36 -2.96
C PRO A 37 -23.57 -14.37 -1.83
N THR A 38 -24.67 -14.33 -1.12
CA THR A 38 -25.07 -15.43 -0.22
C THR A 38 -26.02 -16.40 -0.96
N PRO A 39 -25.89 -17.72 -0.79
CA PRO A 39 -25.18 -18.37 0.31
C PRO A 39 -23.77 -18.80 -0.06
N ILE A 40 -22.82 -18.49 0.80
CA ILE A 40 -21.55 -19.20 0.83
C ILE A 40 -21.90 -20.62 1.23
N THR A 41 -21.78 -21.56 0.30
CA THR A 41 -21.91 -22.98 0.66
C THR A 41 -20.89 -23.24 1.76
N PRO A 42 -21.29 -23.82 2.92
CA PRO A 42 -20.32 -24.07 3.98
C PRO A 42 -19.15 -24.87 3.40
N ILE A 43 -17.95 -24.33 3.53
CA ILE A 43 -16.73 -25.06 3.18
C ILE A 43 -16.78 -26.31 4.04
N LYS A 44 -16.96 -27.50 3.43
CA LYS A 44 -16.86 -28.77 4.13
C LYS A 44 -15.40 -28.92 4.53
N ILE A 45 -15.05 -28.42 5.72
CA ILE A 45 -13.77 -28.74 6.34
C ILE A 45 -13.73 -30.24 6.49
N ASP A 46 -12.77 -30.88 5.88
CA ASP A 46 -12.57 -32.31 5.96
C ASP A 46 -12.50 -32.72 7.44
N LYS A 47 -13.15 -33.89 7.76
CA LYS A 47 -13.21 -34.39 9.13
C LYS A 47 -11.82 -34.60 9.75
N GLU A 48 -10.79 -34.80 8.94
CA GLU A 48 -9.41 -34.98 9.37
C GLU A 48 -8.73 -33.70 9.88
N HIS A 49 -9.22 -32.50 9.50
CA HIS A 49 -8.63 -31.22 9.85
C HIS A 49 -9.39 -30.46 10.94
N ARG A 50 -10.24 -31.14 11.74
CA ARG A 50 -11.10 -30.53 12.77
C ARG A 50 -10.37 -29.77 13.90
N HIS A 51 -9.05 -29.83 13.97
CA HIS A 51 -8.24 -29.23 15.03
C HIS A 51 -7.52 -27.92 14.60
N ILE A 52 -7.73 -27.44 13.36
CA ILE A 52 -7.13 -26.19 12.91
C ILE A 52 -8.04 -25.04 13.34
N THR A 53 -7.55 -24.23 14.25
CA THR A 53 -8.20 -22.97 14.61
C THR A 53 -7.68 -21.88 13.68
N LEU A 54 -8.53 -21.42 12.78
CA LEU A 54 -8.22 -20.29 11.89
C LEU A 54 -8.50 -18.97 12.59
N ALA A 55 -7.59 -18.01 12.46
CA ALA A 55 -7.82 -16.65 12.88
C ALA A 55 -8.84 -15.95 11.94
N TYR A 56 -9.40 -14.84 12.38
CA TYR A 56 -10.39 -14.09 11.59
C TYR A 56 -9.86 -13.70 10.21
N PHE A 57 -8.61 -13.28 10.13
CA PHE A 57 -7.96 -12.92 8.88
C PHE A 57 -7.83 -14.11 7.92
N ASP A 58 -7.50 -15.31 8.42
CA ASP A 58 -7.38 -16.52 7.60
C ASP A 58 -8.72 -16.88 6.93
N TRP A 59 -9.83 -16.70 7.65
CA TRP A 59 -11.17 -16.89 7.10
C TRP A 59 -11.50 -15.89 6.01
N LEU A 60 -11.21 -14.59 6.25
CA LEU A 60 -11.43 -13.55 5.25
C LEU A 60 -10.58 -13.80 4.00
N PHE A 61 -9.34 -14.18 4.16
CA PHE A 61 -8.44 -14.51 3.05
C PHE A 61 -8.95 -15.69 2.25
N GLY A 62 -9.35 -16.80 2.91
CA GLY A 62 -9.92 -17.97 2.25
C GLY A 62 -11.19 -17.64 1.46
N MET A 63 -12.10 -16.81 2.02
CA MET A 63 -13.30 -16.34 1.33
C MET A 63 -12.96 -15.47 0.13
N ALA A 64 -11.96 -14.57 0.25
CA ALA A 64 -11.50 -13.73 -0.85
C ALA A 64 -10.97 -14.57 -2.02
N LEU A 65 -10.14 -15.58 -1.75
CA LEU A 65 -9.62 -16.48 -2.78
C LEU A 65 -10.75 -17.21 -3.52
N LEU A 66 -11.76 -17.72 -2.81
CA LEU A 66 -12.92 -18.34 -3.43
C LEU A 66 -13.70 -17.37 -4.33
N LEU A 67 -13.86 -16.11 -3.88
CA LEU A 67 -14.52 -15.07 -4.64
C LEU A 67 -13.74 -14.73 -5.92
N PHE A 68 -12.42 -14.60 -5.85
CA PHE A 68 -11.57 -14.33 -7.01
C PHE A 68 -11.69 -15.45 -8.06
N VAL A 69 -11.67 -16.70 -7.64
CA VAL A 69 -11.89 -17.86 -8.53
C VAL A 69 -13.28 -17.80 -9.15
N GLN A 70 -14.31 -17.57 -8.34
CA GLN A 70 -15.71 -17.49 -8.83
C GLN A 70 -15.90 -16.33 -9.83
N LYS A 71 -15.20 -15.21 -9.62
CA LYS A 71 -15.24 -14.04 -10.50
C LYS A 71 -14.33 -14.15 -11.70
N GLN A 72 -13.53 -15.23 -11.79
CA GLN A 72 -12.55 -15.44 -12.86
C GLN A 72 -11.61 -14.25 -13.02
N ALA A 73 -11.08 -13.74 -11.88
CA ALA A 73 -10.17 -12.61 -11.89
C ALA A 73 -8.89 -12.96 -12.64
N ASP A 74 -8.51 -12.14 -13.61
CA ASP A 74 -7.27 -12.31 -14.39
C ASP A 74 -6.04 -12.08 -13.52
N PHE A 75 -6.10 -11.08 -12.63
CA PHE A 75 -5.06 -10.72 -11.68
C PHE A 75 -5.67 -10.46 -10.30
N VAL A 76 -4.91 -10.81 -9.27
CA VAL A 76 -5.26 -10.57 -7.88
C VAL A 76 -4.08 -9.89 -7.20
N ILE A 77 -4.34 -8.79 -6.50
CA ILE A 77 -3.37 -8.13 -5.64
C ILE A 77 -3.69 -8.52 -4.20
N LEU A 78 -2.71 -9.13 -3.54
CA LEU A 78 -2.82 -9.57 -2.15
C LEU A 78 -1.93 -8.67 -1.28
N GLU A 79 -2.55 -7.91 -0.40
CA GLU A 79 -1.83 -7.15 0.61
C GLU A 79 -1.57 -8.02 1.84
N THR A 80 -0.31 -8.07 2.27
CA THR A 80 0.10 -8.75 3.50
C THR A 80 -0.48 -8.03 4.71
N GLY A 81 -1.12 -8.76 5.62
CA GLY A 81 -1.70 -8.16 6.82
C GLY A 81 -0.65 -7.78 7.86
N LEU A 82 0.33 -8.66 8.12
CA LEU A 82 1.38 -8.43 9.10
C LEU A 82 2.66 -9.21 8.74
N GLY A 83 3.78 -8.49 8.70
CA GLY A 83 5.10 -9.09 8.43
C GLY A 83 5.22 -9.61 7.01
N GLY A 84 5.09 -10.89 6.79
CA GLY A 84 5.15 -11.54 5.47
C GLY A 84 5.32 -13.05 5.59
N ARG A 85 6.40 -13.51 6.20
CA ARG A 85 6.77 -14.93 6.27
C ARG A 85 5.67 -15.83 6.84
N LEU A 86 4.96 -15.39 7.86
CA LEU A 86 3.89 -16.13 8.54
C LEU A 86 2.49 -15.61 8.23
N ASP A 87 2.37 -14.64 7.32
CA ASP A 87 1.07 -14.08 6.95
C ASP A 87 0.26 -15.10 6.12
N ALA A 88 -1.06 -15.09 6.29
CA ALA A 88 -1.96 -16.00 5.56
C ALA A 88 -1.81 -15.86 4.03
N THR A 89 -1.57 -14.65 3.52
CA THR A 89 -1.38 -14.40 2.09
C THR A 89 -0.15 -15.12 1.53
N ASN A 90 0.84 -15.42 2.39
CA ASN A 90 2.05 -16.15 2.01
C ASN A 90 1.82 -17.64 1.71
N ALA A 91 0.60 -18.15 1.93
CA ALA A 91 0.18 -19.48 1.49
C ALA A 91 0.14 -19.61 -0.05
N VAL A 92 0.05 -18.49 -0.79
CA VAL A 92 0.15 -18.49 -2.26
C VAL A 92 1.59 -18.81 -2.66
N GLN A 93 1.78 -19.96 -3.32
CA GLN A 93 3.11 -20.48 -3.62
C GLN A 93 3.75 -19.86 -4.86
N ASN A 94 2.94 -19.51 -5.87
CA ASN A 94 3.42 -19.05 -7.17
C ASN A 94 2.79 -17.69 -7.52
N PRO A 95 3.09 -16.60 -6.79
CA PRO A 95 2.69 -15.28 -7.23
C PRO A 95 3.45 -14.92 -8.52
N VAL A 96 2.92 -14.00 -9.31
CA VAL A 96 3.62 -13.53 -10.53
C VAL A 96 4.66 -12.46 -10.23
N LEU A 97 4.54 -11.79 -9.07
CA LEU A 97 5.45 -10.76 -8.60
C LEU A 97 5.31 -10.62 -7.08
N SER A 98 6.42 -10.40 -6.39
CA SER A 98 6.44 -9.94 -5.00
C SER A 98 6.84 -8.46 -4.95
N VAL A 99 6.10 -7.65 -4.19
CA VAL A 99 6.43 -6.23 -3.99
C VAL A 99 6.57 -5.97 -2.50
N ILE A 100 7.70 -5.38 -2.10
CA ILE A 100 7.97 -5.01 -0.71
C ILE A 100 8.17 -3.50 -0.66
N THR A 101 7.23 -2.81 -0.03
CA THR A 101 7.25 -1.36 0.14
C THR A 101 8.27 -0.96 1.22
N THR A 102 8.27 0.29 1.62
CA THR A 102 9.18 0.82 2.64
C THR A 102 9.13 -0.01 3.93
N ILE A 103 10.28 -0.23 4.53
CA ILE A 103 10.44 -0.96 5.79
C ILE A 103 10.91 0.00 6.88
N SER A 104 10.16 0.05 7.96
CA SER A 104 10.46 0.86 9.15
C SER A 104 10.25 0.06 10.43
N LEU A 105 10.60 0.66 11.57
CA LEU A 105 10.30 0.11 12.88
C LEU A 105 8.80 0.18 13.13
N GLU A 106 8.12 -0.91 12.88
CA GLU A 106 6.68 -1.07 13.13
C GLU A 106 6.41 -2.46 13.69
N HIS A 107 5.34 -2.60 14.46
CA HIS A 107 4.95 -3.89 15.06
C HIS A 107 6.10 -4.63 15.76
N THR A 108 7.00 -3.89 16.41
CA THR A 108 8.24 -4.43 17.01
C THR A 108 7.99 -5.56 18.00
N ALA A 109 6.86 -5.55 18.71
CA ALA A 109 6.47 -6.63 19.62
C ALA A 109 6.28 -8.00 18.93
N VAL A 110 6.11 -8.02 17.60
CA VAL A 110 5.84 -9.25 16.82
C VAL A 110 6.93 -9.51 15.79
N LEU A 111 7.39 -8.46 15.08
CA LEU A 111 8.30 -8.62 13.94
C LEU A 111 9.78 -8.48 14.32
N GLY A 112 10.08 -7.99 15.52
CA GLY A 112 11.43 -7.80 16.05
C GLY A 112 11.80 -6.32 16.23
N ASP A 113 12.89 -6.09 16.95
CA ASP A 113 13.30 -4.78 17.46
C ASP A 113 14.26 -4.02 16.53
N THR A 114 14.64 -4.65 15.39
CA THR A 114 15.58 -4.06 14.43
C THR A 114 15.01 -4.07 13.02
N ILE A 115 15.45 -3.09 12.20
CA ILE A 115 15.11 -3.02 10.77
C ILE A 115 15.44 -4.34 10.06
N SER A 116 16.60 -4.95 10.34
CA SER A 116 17.01 -6.22 9.74
C SER A 116 16.06 -7.38 10.09
N GLN A 117 15.54 -7.43 11.32
CA GLN A 117 14.55 -8.46 11.72
C GLN A 117 13.23 -8.27 10.99
N ILE A 118 12.70 -7.06 10.95
CA ILE A 118 11.47 -6.72 10.24
C ILE A 118 11.63 -6.99 8.73
N ALA A 119 12.79 -6.62 8.15
CA ALA A 119 13.11 -6.90 6.76
C ALA A 119 13.09 -8.40 6.45
N LYS A 120 13.63 -9.26 7.33
CA LYS A 120 13.58 -10.72 7.18
C LYS A 120 12.17 -11.27 7.19
N GLU A 121 11.30 -10.77 8.08
CA GLU A 121 9.89 -11.19 8.12
C GLU A 121 9.16 -10.78 6.84
N LYS A 122 9.39 -9.56 6.33
CA LYS A 122 8.80 -9.09 5.08
C LYS A 122 9.39 -9.81 3.86
N ALA A 123 10.70 -10.05 3.82
CA ALA A 123 11.37 -10.80 2.77
C ALA A 123 10.90 -12.28 2.66
N GLY A 124 10.25 -12.80 3.70
CA GLY A 124 9.66 -14.15 3.70
C GLY A 124 8.59 -14.39 2.64
N ILE A 125 8.12 -13.36 1.92
CA ILE A 125 7.23 -13.50 0.77
C ILE A 125 7.96 -13.75 -0.56
N LEU A 126 9.29 -13.64 -0.57
CA LEU A 126 10.09 -13.95 -1.75
C LEU A 126 10.02 -15.44 -2.07
N LYS A 127 9.84 -15.79 -3.34
CA LYS A 127 9.63 -17.17 -3.80
C LYS A 127 10.60 -17.53 -4.92
N GLN A 128 10.96 -18.80 -4.97
CA GLN A 128 11.78 -19.35 -6.04
C GLN A 128 11.14 -19.11 -7.40
N GLY A 129 11.92 -18.60 -8.34
CA GLY A 129 11.47 -18.36 -9.72
C GLY A 129 10.54 -17.15 -9.89
N VAL A 130 10.24 -16.41 -8.83
CA VAL A 130 9.37 -15.23 -8.85
C VAL A 130 10.22 -13.97 -8.71
N SER A 131 10.07 -13.04 -9.66
CA SER A 131 10.73 -11.73 -9.59
C SER A 131 10.15 -10.86 -8.47
N ALA A 132 10.96 -9.94 -7.96
CA ALA A 132 10.53 -9.05 -6.88
C ALA A 132 11.00 -7.61 -7.09
N VAL A 133 10.22 -6.69 -6.54
CA VAL A 133 10.55 -5.25 -6.44
C VAL A 133 10.50 -4.85 -4.98
N TYR A 134 11.43 -4.01 -4.52
CA TYR A 134 11.44 -3.53 -3.15
C TYR A 134 11.93 -2.08 -3.04
N SER A 135 11.57 -1.41 -1.94
CA SER A 135 12.10 -0.09 -1.60
C SER A 135 13.53 -0.22 -1.06
N ALA A 136 14.52 0.27 -1.81
CA ALA A 136 15.94 0.15 -1.51
C ALA A 136 16.49 1.45 -0.90
N LYS A 137 15.92 1.86 0.25
CA LYS A 137 16.35 3.08 0.95
C LYS A 137 17.48 2.82 1.94
N GLU A 138 17.33 1.79 2.77
CA GLU A 138 18.22 1.55 3.90
C GLU A 138 19.22 0.46 3.57
N PRO A 139 20.53 0.65 3.82
CA PRO A 139 21.56 -0.35 3.53
C PRO A 139 21.28 -1.71 4.20
N GLU A 140 20.75 -1.72 5.42
CA GLU A 140 20.39 -2.96 6.12
C GLU A 140 19.27 -3.71 5.40
N VAL A 141 18.25 -2.99 4.87
CA VAL A 141 17.16 -3.57 4.09
C VAL A 141 17.71 -4.17 2.80
N ILE A 142 18.53 -3.42 2.08
CA ILE A 142 19.16 -3.88 0.83
C ILE A 142 19.89 -5.21 1.06
N HIS A 143 20.79 -5.24 2.07
CA HIS A 143 21.54 -6.45 2.40
C HIS A 143 20.65 -7.67 2.70
N VAL A 144 19.59 -7.47 3.51
CA VAL A 144 18.64 -8.55 3.85
C VAL A 144 17.88 -9.03 2.62
N MET A 145 17.41 -8.11 1.76
CA MET A 145 16.67 -8.43 0.55
C MET A 145 17.52 -9.23 -0.43
N GLU A 146 18.77 -8.78 -0.70
CA GLU A 146 19.71 -9.44 -1.60
C GLU A 146 20.04 -10.85 -1.10
N GLN A 147 20.40 -10.99 0.17
CA GLN A 147 20.71 -12.29 0.76
C GLN A 147 19.51 -13.25 0.74
N THR A 148 18.31 -12.73 1.05
CA THR A 148 17.11 -13.58 1.05
C THR A 148 16.71 -13.97 -0.35
N ALA A 149 16.81 -13.06 -1.32
CA ALA A 149 16.48 -13.31 -2.72
C ALA A 149 17.43 -14.35 -3.34
N GLU A 150 18.73 -14.25 -3.06
CA GLU A 150 19.73 -15.25 -3.49
C GLU A 150 19.38 -16.63 -2.94
N ASN A 151 19.14 -16.73 -1.63
CA ASN A 151 18.80 -17.99 -0.96
C ASN A 151 17.45 -18.58 -1.46
N ALA A 152 16.48 -17.75 -1.80
CA ALA A 152 15.18 -18.16 -2.31
C ALA A 152 15.21 -18.49 -3.82
N GLY A 153 16.26 -18.14 -4.56
CA GLY A 153 16.33 -18.34 -6.01
C GLY A 153 15.42 -17.38 -6.78
N VAL A 154 15.36 -16.13 -6.36
CA VAL A 154 14.63 -15.04 -7.04
C VAL A 154 15.39 -14.67 -8.32
N PRO A 155 14.78 -14.74 -9.51
CA PRO A 155 15.52 -14.52 -10.77
C PRO A 155 15.87 -13.06 -11.03
N VAL A 156 15.02 -12.13 -10.59
CA VAL A 156 15.21 -10.68 -10.71
C VAL A 156 14.75 -10.02 -9.43
N LEU A 157 15.63 -9.29 -8.79
CA LEU A 157 15.35 -8.45 -7.63
C LEU A 157 15.66 -6.99 -7.99
N GLU A 158 14.62 -6.16 -8.10
CA GLU A 158 14.77 -4.74 -8.45
C GLU A 158 14.57 -3.86 -7.22
N GLY A 159 15.60 -3.13 -6.85
CA GLY A 159 15.54 -2.12 -5.79
C GLY A 159 15.18 -0.76 -6.36
N VAL A 160 14.13 -0.14 -5.87
CA VAL A 160 13.79 1.27 -6.18
C VAL A 160 14.41 2.16 -5.10
N THR A 161 15.34 3.00 -5.52
CA THR A 161 16.06 3.92 -4.65
C THR A 161 15.48 5.34 -4.71
N PRO A 162 15.78 6.22 -3.73
CA PRO A 162 15.41 7.63 -3.82
C PRO A 162 16.03 8.38 -5.02
N ALA A 163 17.06 7.83 -5.65
CA ALA A 163 17.69 8.41 -6.84
C ALA A 163 16.92 8.09 -8.14
N ASP A 164 16.06 7.06 -8.10
CA ASP A 164 15.33 6.62 -9.29
C ASP A 164 14.12 7.50 -9.61
N TYR A 165 13.63 8.30 -8.67
CA TYR A 165 12.49 9.18 -8.90
C TYR A 165 12.75 10.58 -8.35
N GLN A 166 12.21 11.58 -9.06
CA GLN A 166 12.33 12.97 -8.66
C GLN A 166 11.00 13.69 -8.82
N ILE A 167 10.48 14.27 -7.73
CA ILE A 167 9.33 15.17 -7.80
C ILE A 167 9.77 16.44 -8.50
N THR A 168 9.18 16.73 -9.66
CA THR A 168 9.49 17.88 -10.50
C THR A 168 8.52 19.05 -10.24
N LYS A 169 7.30 18.74 -9.78
CA LYS A 169 6.29 19.74 -9.43
C LYS A 169 5.39 19.20 -8.32
N ASN A 170 5.01 20.06 -7.40
CA ASN A 170 4.02 19.78 -6.38
C ASN A 170 3.12 20.99 -6.19
N THR A 171 1.83 20.83 -6.43
CA THR A 171 0.81 21.87 -6.26
C THR A 171 0.02 21.72 -4.96
N GLY A 172 0.33 20.72 -4.13
CA GLY A 172 -0.46 20.31 -2.98
C GLY A 172 -1.67 19.43 -3.33
N LYS A 173 -2.11 19.42 -4.60
CA LYS A 173 -3.22 18.57 -5.09
C LYS A 173 -2.78 17.64 -6.21
N CYS A 174 -1.65 17.91 -6.82
CA CYS A 174 -1.06 17.11 -7.89
C CYS A 174 0.45 17.14 -7.77
N ILE A 175 1.06 15.98 -7.94
CA ILE A 175 2.50 15.78 -7.95
C ILE A 175 2.89 15.28 -9.34
N ASP A 176 3.79 16.01 -10.03
CA ASP A 176 4.49 15.52 -11.20
C ASP A 176 5.86 14.98 -10.75
N PHE A 177 6.22 13.80 -11.20
CA PHE A 177 7.52 13.21 -10.92
C PHE A 177 8.09 12.53 -12.17
N SER A 178 9.40 12.45 -12.25
CA SER A 178 10.13 11.67 -13.25
C SER A 178 10.63 10.38 -12.62
N LEU A 179 10.62 9.29 -13.41
CA LEU A 179 11.16 7.99 -13.05
C LEU A 179 12.31 7.64 -14.00
N HIS A 180 13.47 7.30 -13.43
CA HIS A 180 14.67 6.91 -14.16
C HIS A 180 15.29 5.67 -13.54
N ASN A 181 15.10 4.52 -14.17
CA ASN A 181 15.69 3.26 -13.74
C ASN A 181 15.97 2.36 -14.96
N GLY A 182 16.18 1.06 -14.77
CA GLY A 182 16.41 0.10 -15.86
C GLY A 182 15.29 -0.02 -16.90
N TYR A 183 14.10 0.51 -16.63
CA TYR A 183 12.89 0.41 -17.45
C TYR A 183 12.40 1.76 -17.97
N TYR A 184 12.63 2.83 -17.26
CA TYR A 184 12.18 4.19 -17.56
C TYR A 184 13.34 5.16 -17.71
N LYS A 185 13.28 6.05 -18.70
CA LYS A 185 14.35 7.00 -19.04
C LYS A 185 13.91 8.44 -18.83
N ASN A 186 13.68 8.85 -17.57
CA ASN A 186 13.08 10.14 -17.19
C ASN A 186 11.63 10.29 -17.67
N ASP A 187 10.88 9.19 -17.67
CA ASP A 187 9.47 9.24 -17.96
C ASP A 187 8.72 10.01 -16.88
N CYS A 188 7.89 10.97 -17.29
CA CYS A 188 7.13 11.81 -16.38
C CYS A 188 5.74 11.24 -16.12
N PHE A 189 5.34 11.23 -14.85
CA PHE A 189 4.02 10.78 -14.39
C PHE A 189 3.41 11.85 -13.50
N SER A 190 2.08 11.88 -13.45
CA SER A 190 1.33 12.79 -12.59
C SER A 190 0.42 11.99 -11.66
N LEU A 191 0.39 12.37 -10.39
CA LEU A 191 -0.46 11.80 -9.34
C LEU A 191 -1.43 12.86 -8.85
N ALA A 192 -2.72 12.57 -8.81
CA ALA A 192 -3.75 13.48 -8.29
C ALA A 192 -3.79 13.45 -6.76
N THR A 193 -2.67 13.76 -6.12
CA THR A 193 -2.53 13.77 -4.65
C THR A 193 -1.48 14.78 -4.19
N GLY A 194 -1.59 15.25 -2.94
CA GLY A 194 -0.54 16.01 -2.25
C GLY A 194 0.43 15.14 -1.44
N ALA A 195 0.21 13.82 -1.39
CA ALA A 195 1.01 12.87 -0.64
C ALA A 195 2.35 12.58 -1.32
N VAL A 196 3.44 13.25 -0.89
CA VAL A 196 4.75 13.15 -1.55
C VAL A 196 5.33 11.73 -1.56
N TYR A 197 4.99 10.90 -0.58
CA TYR A 197 5.41 9.49 -0.49
C TYR A 197 4.77 8.61 -1.57
N GLN A 198 3.70 9.04 -2.21
CA GLN A 198 3.07 8.29 -3.29
C GLN A 198 3.91 8.24 -4.57
N ALA A 199 4.87 9.16 -4.75
CA ALA A 199 5.81 9.09 -5.86
C ALA A 199 6.70 7.83 -5.76
N GLU A 200 7.14 7.47 -4.54
CA GLU A 200 7.86 6.22 -4.29
C GLU A 200 6.98 4.99 -4.53
N ASN A 201 5.78 4.96 -3.92
CA ASN A 201 4.86 3.83 -4.09
C ASN A 201 4.51 3.61 -5.56
N CYS A 202 4.29 4.69 -6.31
CA CYS A 202 4.05 4.63 -7.74
C CYS A 202 5.27 4.12 -8.52
N SER A 203 6.49 4.53 -8.13
CA SER A 203 7.72 4.05 -8.74
C SER A 203 7.92 2.54 -8.55
N LEU A 204 7.60 2.01 -7.36
CA LEU A 204 7.58 0.57 -7.08
C LEU A 204 6.56 -0.15 -7.99
N ALA A 205 5.34 0.38 -8.07
CA ALA A 205 4.27 -0.21 -8.88
C ALA A 205 4.62 -0.21 -10.38
N LEU A 206 5.15 0.90 -10.89
CA LEU A 206 5.59 1.03 -12.29
C LEU A 206 6.75 0.07 -12.61
N THR A 207 7.74 -0.03 -11.73
CA THR A 207 8.86 -0.96 -11.89
C THR A 207 8.37 -2.41 -11.90
N GLY A 208 7.45 -2.77 -11.00
CA GLY A 208 6.80 -4.08 -10.98
C GLY A 208 6.01 -4.39 -12.26
N ALA A 209 5.24 -3.42 -12.74
CA ALA A 209 4.49 -3.55 -13.98
C ALA A 209 5.43 -3.75 -15.21
N ALA A 210 6.55 -3.03 -15.26
CA ALA A 210 7.56 -3.19 -16.31
C ALA A 210 8.22 -4.56 -16.25
N LEU A 211 8.50 -5.12 -15.07
CA LEU A 211 8.98 -6.50 -14.91
C LEU A 211 7.98 -7.52 -15.47
N LEU A 212 6.69 -7.37 -15.15
CA LEU A 212 5.64 -8.25 -15.66
C LEU A 212 5.48 -8.13 -17.18
N GLN A 213 5.63 -6.93 -17.75
CA GLN A 213 5.64 -6.72 -19.20
C GLN A 213 6.84 -7.40 -19.85
N LYS A 214 8.04 -7.23 -19.27
CA LYS A 214 9.28 -7.88 -19.77
C LYS A 214 9.17 -9.41 -19.72
N ALA A 215 8.48 -9.95 -18.72
CA ALA A 215 8.19 -11.38 -18.61
C ALA A 215 7.07 -11.86 -19.55
N GLY A 216 6.43 -10.98 -20.33
CA GLY A 216 5.33 -11.33 -21.23
C GLY A 216 3.99 -11.63 -20.53
N ILE A 217 3.88 -11.31 -19.24
CA ILE A 217 2.67 -11.55 -18.41
C ILE A 217 1.65 -10.44 -18.65
N LEU A 218 2.11 -9.20 -18.81
CA LEU A 218 1.28 -8.03 -19.09
C LEU A 218 1.63 -7.43 -20.46
N GLN A 219 0.64 -6.80 -21.09
CA GLN A 219 0.84 -5.87 -22.19
C GLN A 219 0.37 -4.49 -21.72
N LEU A 220 1.29 -3.55 -21.60
CA LEU A 220 1.01 -2.21 -21.10
C LEU A 220 0.91 -1.24 -22.28
N ASP A 221 -0.17 -0.48 -22.31
CA ASP A 221 -0.32 0.72 -23.12
C ASP A 221 0.14 1.93 -22.32
N GLU A 222 1.10 2.68 -22.83
CA GLU A 222 1.70 3.81 -22.11
C GLU A 222 0.67 4.88 -21.72
N GLY A 223 -0.27 5.20 -22.62
CA GLY A 223 -1.32 6.17 -22.35
C GLY A 223 -2.24 5.71 -21.21
N LYS A 224 -2.63 4.43 -21.22
CA LYS A 224 -3.44 3.85 -20.15
C LYS A 224 -2.70 3.77 -18.82
N VAL A 225 -1.40 3.48 -18.83
CA VAL A 225 -0.58 3.50 -17.62
C VAL A 225 -0.56 4.90 -17.01
N ARG A 226 -0.30 5.95 -17.81
CA ARG A 226 -0.30 7.34 -17.35
C ARG A 226 -1.66 7.76 -16.81
N GLN A 227 -2.73 7.37 -17.49
CA GLN A 227 -4.11 7.63 -17.05
C GLN A 227 -4.38 6.91 -15.71
N ALA A 228 -4.06 5.63 -15.59
CA ALA A 228 -4.26 4.86 -14.36
C ALA A 228 -3.48 5.44 -13.19
N VAL A 229 -2.23 5.87 -13.40
CA VAL A 229 -1.42 6.55 -12.37
C VAL A 229 -2.11 7.83 -11.90
N PHE A 230 -2.60 8.66 -12.83
CA PHE A 230 -3.28 9.91 -12.50
C PHE A 230 -4.61 9.69 -11.77
N GLU A 231 -5.38 8.69 -12.17
CA GLU A 231 -6.69 8.36 -11.58
C GLU A 231 -6.59 7.59 -10.25
N THR A 232 -5.39 7.09 -9.92
CA THR A 232 -5.19 6.34 -8.67
C THR A 232 -5.35 7.27 -7.48
N CYS A 233 -6.32 6.96 -6.63
CA CYS A 233 -6.51 7.61 -5.35
C CYS A 233 -6.58 6.56 -4.23
N TRP A 234 -6.21 6.95 -3.02
CA TRP A 234 -6.24 6.10 -1.86
C TRP A 234 -6.85 6.84 -0.68
N GLU A 235 -7.98 6.37 -0.22
CA GLU A 235 -8.70 6.98 0.91
C GLU A 235 -7.83 6.96 2.18
N GLY A 236 -7.83 8.07 2.92
CA GLY A 236 -7.02 8.22 4.14
C GLY A 236 -5.51 8.34 3.91
N ARG A 237 -5.07 8.77 2.72
CA ARG A 237 -3.67 9.08 2.42
C ARG A 237 -3.56 10.51 1.88
N MET A 238 -3.39 11.48 2.77
CA MET A 238 -3.47 12.93 2.46
C MET A 238 -4.73 13.26 1.66
N GLU A 239 -5.82 12.61 1.98
CA GLU A 239 -7.11 12.80 1.33
C GLU A 239 -7.74 14.12 1.76
N GLU A 240 -8.05 15.01 0.81
CA GLU A 240 -8.81 16.23 1.06
C GLU A 240 -10.29 15.90 1.14
N ILE A 241 -10.84 15.79 2.35
CA ILE A 241 -12.26 15.44 2.59
C ILE A 241 -13.20 16.65 2.48
N GLU A 242 -12.67 17.84 2.74
CA GLU A 242 -13.32 19.14 2.59
C GLU A 242 -12.21 20.16 2.25
N PRO A 243 -12.52 21.32 1.69
CA PRO A 243 -11.50 22.32 1.37
C PRO A 243 -10.56 22.63 2.55
N ASP A 244 -9.26 22.40 2.34
CA ASP A 244 -8.20 22.57 3.35
C ASP A 244 -8.32 21.65 4.59
N ILE A 245 -9.11 20.56 4.53
CA ILE A 245 -9.20 19.54 5.57
C ILE A 245 -8.71 18.20 5.01
N TYR A 246 -7.63 17.72 5.57
CA TYR A 246 -6.96 16.48 5.12
C TYR A 246 -7.00 15.41 6.19
N ILE A 247 -7.13 14.15 5.76
CA ILE A 247 -6.95 12.97 6.61
C ILE A 247 -5.79 12.13 6.10
N ASP A 248 -5.05 11.54 7.04
CA ASP A 248 -3.97 10.60 6.75
C ASP A 248 -3.93 9.51 7.81
N GLY A 249 -3.63 8.28 7.41
CA GLY A 249 -3.53 7.12 8.29
C GLY A 249 -2.15 6.92 8.92
N ALA A 250 -1.27 7.92 8.91
CA ALA A 250 0.05 7.83 9.52
C ALA A 250 -0.07 7.60 11.04
N HIS A 251 0.56 6.53 11.53
CA HIS A 251 0.48 6.10 12.93
C HIS A 251 1.81 5.53 13.47
N ASN A 252 2.86 5.50 12.65
CA ASN A 252 4.22 5.12 13.04
C ASN A 252 5.19 6.27 12.73
N PRO A 253 6.42 6.29 13.27
CA PRO A 253 7.36 7.39 13.10
C PRO A 253 7.61 7.77 11.64
N GLU A 254 7.87 6.80 10.76
CA GLU A 254 8.13 7.07 9.34
C GLU A 254 6.89 7.62 8.62
N GLY A 255 5.70 7.05 8.90
CA GLY A 255 4.44 7.57 8.37
C GLY A 255 4.19 9.01 8.78
N ILE A 256 4.44 9.35 10.06
CA ILE A 256 4.33 10.73 10.56
C ILE A 256 5.33 11.67 9.86
N GLU A 257 6.56 11.25 9.65
CA GLU A 257 7.53 12.06 8.88
C GLU A 257 7.09 12.26 7.44
N ALA A 258 6.58 11.22 6.79
CA ALA A 258 6.04 11.31 5.43
C ALA A 258 4.81 12.22 5.35
N PHE A 259 3.92 12.13 6.34
CA PHE A 259 2.79 13.04 6.53
C PHE A 259 3.26 14.49 6.69
N ILE A 260 4.22 14.75 7.58
CA ILE A 260 4.76 16.11 7.83
C ILE A 260 5.33 16.70 6.54
N ARG A 261 6.09 15.94 5.76
CA ARG A 261 6.62 16.41 4.47
C ARG A 261 5.50 16.79 3.51
N SER A 262 4.46 15.96 3.40
CA SER A 262 3.30 16.21 2.54
C SER A 262 2.51 17.44 3.01
N ALA A 263 2.16 17.49 4.30
CA ALA A 263 1.43 18.59 4.90
C ALA A 263 2.19 19.92 4.77
N SER A 264 3.51 19.92 4.99
CA SER A 264 4.36 21.10 4.82
C SER A 264 4.35 21.61 3.39
N SER A 265 4.35 20.72 2.41
CA SER A 265 4.25 21.07 0.99
C SER A 265 2.89 21.71 0.64
N ILE A 266 1.81 21.20 1.21
CA ILE A 266 0.44 21.72 1.00
C ILE A 266 0.24 23.05 1.71
N CYS A 267 0.63 23.14 2.98
CA CYS A 267 0.41 24.34 3.80
C CYS A 267 1.33 25.48 3.41
N GLY A 268 2.56 25.20 2.98
CA GLY A 268 3.58 26.20 2.73
C GLY A 268 3.86 27.00 4.01
N LYS A 269 3.56 28.32 3.98
CA LYS A 269 3.70 29.21 5.13
C LYS A 269 2.39 29.46 5.89
N ARG A 270 1.30 28.83 5.50
CA ARG A 270 0.00 28.97 6.18
C ARG A 270 0.05 28.22 7.53
N PRO A 271 -0.58 28.76 8.57
CA PRO A 271 -0.72 28.03 9.82
C PRO A 271 -1.60 26.79 9.60
N ALA A 272 -1.24 25.68 10.21
CA ALA A 272 -2.02 24.43 10.18
C ALA A 272 -2.38 24.00 11.60
N VAL A 273 -3.50 23.31 11.73
CA VAL A 273 -3.92 22.64 12.99
C VAL A 273 -3.85 21.15 12.75
N LEU A 274 -3.11 20.44 13.61
CA LEU A 274 -3.01 19.00 13.60
C LEU A 274 -3.91 18.42 14.70
N LEU A 275 -4.78 17.48 14.31
CA LEU A 275 -5.50 16.60 15.22
C LEU A 275 -4.91 15.21 15.11
N PHE A 276 -4.46 14.68 16.23
CA PHE A 276 -3.85 13.36 16.32
C PHE A 276 -4.58 12.52 17.38
N SER A 277 -4.92 11.27 17.08
CA SER A 277 -5.56 10.34 18.01
C SER A 277 -4.87 8.98 18.02
#